data_9dae04a61e860021bb8f772973db72e5
#
_entry.id   9dae04a61e860021bb8f772973db72e5
#
_cell.length_a   1.000
_cell.length_b   1.000
_cell.length_c   1.000
_cell.angle_alpha   90.00
_cell.angle_beta   90.00
_cell.angle_gamma   90.00
#
_symmetry.space_group_name_H-M   'P 1'
#
loop_
_entity.id
_entity.type
_entity.pdbx_description
1 polymer ?
#
loop_
_entity_poly.entity_id
_entity_poly.type
_entity_poly.pdbx_seq_one_letter_code
_entity_poly.pdbx_strand_id
1 'polypeptide(L)'
;MSYVDLDLGRTSLSPERVIGALTDFSPQRTEIWPNLHPSFYEVHSLGDTWAEVKEGSQAPGMTVWAIEDYDWSVPGTVTWTIKESNLFAPGGIVSARIEPAPDGGSRMRIAWNRTGIGLKGRILVGIIKLSGGKPVAASIKRGLDRILEG
;
A
#
# COMPACT_ATOMS: atom_id res chain seq x y z
N MET A 1 -9.54 14.47 -7.39
CA MET A 1 -8.96 13.31 -6.68
C MET A 1 -9.87 12.86 -5.56
N SER A 2 -9.90 11.56 -5.32
CA SER A 2 -10.65 10.97 -4.22
C SER A 2 -9.72 10.73 -3.04
N TYR A 3 -10.12 11.25 -1.87
CA TYR A 3 -9.34 11.17 -0.64
C TYR A 3 -10.05 10.29 0.38
N VAL A 4 -9.32 9.37 0.98
CA VAL A 4 -9.80 8.52 2.07
C VAL A 4 -8.74 8.49 3.16
N ASP A 5 -9.15 8.74 4.40
CA ASP A 5 -8.29 8.68 5.57
C ASP A 5 -8.75 7.48 6.42
N LEU A 6 -7.80 6.57 6.70
CA LEU A 6 -8.06 5.32 7.38
C LEU A 6 -7.25 5.25 8.68
N ASP A 7 -7.92 5.00 9.79
CA ASP A 7 -7.26 4.59 11.03
C ASP A 7 -7.33 3.05 11.11
N LEU A 8 -6.18 2.40 10.96
CA LEU A 8 -6.10 0.94 11.02
C LEU A 8 -5.99 0.42 12.45
N GLY A 9 -5.98 1.33 13.44
CA GLY A 9 -5.87 0.96 14.84
C GLY A 9 -4.48 0.48 15.20
N ARG A 10 -4.42 -0.50 16.12
CA ARG A 10 -3.18 -0.97 16.71
C ARG A 10 -2.79 -2.34 16.18
N THR A 11 -1.49 -2.56 16.09
CA THR A 11 -0.88 -3.87 15.88
C THR A 11 0.18 -4.11 16.98
N SER A 12 0.45 -5.37 17.30
CA SER A 12 1.52 -5.73 18.22
C SER A 12 2.92 -5.62 17.60
N LEU A 13 2.99 -5.44 16.28
CA LEU A 13 4.26 -5.22 15.58
C LEU A 13 4.86 -3.86 15.95
N SER A 14 6.18 -3.81 16.20
CA SER A 14 6.88 -2.56 16.41
C SER A 14 6.87 -1.68 15.16
N PRO A 15 7.04 -0.35 15.28
CA PRO A 15 7.13 0.52 14.12
C PRO A 15 8.19 0.07 13.11
N GLU A 16 9.36 -0.38 13.58
CA GLU A 16 10.43 -0.86 12.72
C GLU A 16 10.03 -2.07 11.89
N ARG A 17 9.28 -3.00 12.49
CA ARG A 17 8.79 -4.18 11.79
C ARG A 17 7.73 -3.84 10.75
N VAL A 18 6.83 -2.91 11.07
CA VAL A 18 5.80 -2.45 10.13
C VAL A 18 6.44 -1.75 8.94
N ILE A 19 7.34 -0.80 9.19
CA ILE A 19 8.06 -0.09 8.13
C ILE A 19 8.92 -1.06 7.34
N GLY A 20 9.60 -1.98 8.00
CA GLY A 20 10.41 -3.00 7.33
C GLY A 20 9.60 -3.86 6.37
N ALA A 21 8.38 -4.24 6.74
CA ALA A 21 7.49 -4.99 5.87
C ALA A 21 6.98 -4.16 4.68
N LEU A 22 6.64 -2.90 4.90
CA LEU A 22 6.20 -2.00 3.83
C LEU A 22 7.31 -1.69 2.83
N THR A 23 8.56 -1.74 3.26
CA THR A 23 9.73 -1.39 2.45
C THR A 23 10.62 -2.59 2.11
N ASP A 24 10.14 -3.80 2.35
CA ASP A 24 10.80 -5.02 1.91
C ASP A 24 10.43 -5.28 0.45
N PHE A 25 11.39 -5.04 -0.44
CA PHE A 25 11.25 -5.25 -1.89
C PHE A 25 11.98 -6.52 -2.35
N SER A 26 12.12 -7.50 -1.46
CA SER A 26 12.60 -8.83 -1.80
C SER A 26 11.50 -9.66 -2.49
N PRO A 27 11.84 -10.84 -3.04
CA PRO A 27 10.83 -11.74 -3.61
C PRO A 27 9.74 -12.18 -2.61
N GLN A 28 10.00 -12.15 -1.30
CA GLN A 28 9.03 -12.50 -0.27
C GLN A 28 7.88 -11.50 -0.13
N ARG A 29 7.99 -10.32 -0.72
CA ARG A 29 6.94 -9.30 -0.68
C ARG A 29 5.58 -9.84 -1.14
N THR A 30 5.56 -10.69 -2.17
CA THR A 30 4.32 -11.28 -2.68
C THR A 30 3.71 -12.33 -1.75
N GLU A 31 4.49 -12.86 -0.81
CA GLU A 31 3.99 -13.79 0.21
C GLU A 31 3.34 -13.06 1.39
N ILE A 32 3.78 -11.83 1.66
CA ILE A 32 3.27 -11.01 2.77
C ILE A 32 1.98 -10.30 2.36
N TRP A 33 1.99 -9.61 1.22
CA TRP A 33 0.88 -8.77 0.81
C TRP A 33 -0.09 -9.54 -0.10
N PRO A 34 -1.32 -9.85 0.37
CA PRO A 34 -2.22 -10.76 -0.34
C PRO A 34 -2.70 -10.24 -1.69
N ASN A 35 -2.74 -8.93 -1.87
CA ASN A 35 -3.20 -8.34 -3.12
C ASN A 35 -2.09 -8.21 -4.17
N LEU A 36 -0.85 -8.53 -3.81
CA LEU A 36 0.28 -8.42 -4.72
C LEU A 36 0.49 -9.74 -5.44
N HIS A 37 0.29 -9.74 -6.76
CA HIS A 37 0.46 -10.93 -7.59
C HIS A 37 1.91 -11.01 -8.09
N PRO A 38 2.58 -12.17 -7.97
CA PRO A 38 3.98 -12.33 -8.40
C PRO A 38 4.24 -11.93 -9.86
N SER A 39 3.28 -12.18 -10.76
CA SER A 39 3.41 -11.84 -12.18
C SER A 39 3.43 -10.33 -12.46
N PHE A 40 3.00 -9.50 -11.50
CA PHE A 40 2.94 -8.05 -11.63
C PHE A 40 3.91 -7.34 -10.67
N TYR A 41 4.81 -8.07 -10.06
CA TYR A 41 5.78 -7.52 -9.13
C TYR A 41 7.16 -7.44 -9.79
N GLU A 42 7.68 -6.23 -9.93
CA GLU A 42 8.98 -5.97 -10.54
C GLU A 42 9.63 -4.74 -9.89
N VAL A 43 10.81 -4.92 -9.32
CA VAL A 43 11.59 -3.82 -8.75
C VAL A 43 12.43 -3.20 -9.86
N HIS A 44 12.18 -1.93 -10.18
CA HIS A 44 12.93 -1.20 -11.21
C HIS A 44 14.20 -0.59 -10.66
N SER A 45 14.12 0.02 -9.48
CA SER A 45 15.25 0.67 -8.81
C SER A 45 15.05 0.65 -7.32
N LEU A 46 16.11 0.54 -6.56
CA LEU A 46 16.08 0.49 -5.10
C LEU A 46 17.24 1.30 -4.52
N GLY A 47 16.92 2.28 -3.69
CA GLY A 47 17.88 3.06 -2.92
C GLY A 47 17.75 2.78 -1.42
N ASP A 48 18.44 3.57 -0.59
CA ASP A 48 18.42 3.41 0.86
C ASP A 48 17.06 3.76 1.48
N THR A 49 16.38 4.77 0.93
CA THR A 49 15.11 5.28 1.46
C THR A 49 14.05 5.49 0.38
N TRP A 50 14.23 4.88 -0.78
CA TRP A 50 13.31 5.00 -1.90
C TRP A 50 13.37 3.76 -2.80
N ALA A 51 12.30 3.54 -3.56
CA ALA A 51 12.25 2.49 -4.59
C ALA A 51 11.29 2.87 -5.70
N GLU A 52 11.58 2.44 -6.92
CA GLU A 52 10.62 2.45 -8.02
C GLU A 52 10.21 1.01 -8.29
N VAL A 53 8.92 0.70 -8.17
CA VAL A 53 8.43 -0.68 -8.20
C VAL A 53 7.14 -0.75 -9.00
N LYS A 54 7.04 -1.77 -9.85
CA LYS A 54 5.76 -2.14 -10.45
C LYS A 54 5.07 -3.17 -9.55
N GLU A 55 3.84 -2.89 -9.17
CA GLU A 55 3.03 -3.75 -8.34
C GLU A 55 1.64 -3.90 -8.94
N GLY A 56 1.04 -5.06 -8.78
CA GLY A 56 -0.30 -5.27 -9.29
C GLY A 56 -1.01 -6.45 -8.68
N SER A 57 -2.30 -6.51 -8.95
CA SER A 57 -3.20 -7.55 -8.48
C SER A 57 -4.16 -7.97 -9.57
N GLN A 58 -4.68 -9.19 -9.41
CA GLN A 58 -5.76 -9.71 -10.26
C GLN A 58 -7.04 -9.84 -9.44
N ALA A 59 -8.14 -9.34 -10.00
CA ALA A 59 -9.48 -9.56 -9.49
C ALA A 59 -10.34 -10.11 -10.64
N PRO A 60 -11.49 -10.75 -10.36
CA PRO A 60 -12.36 -11.23 -11.43
C PRO A 60 -12.71 -10.13 -12.42
N GLY A 61 -12.36 -10.34 -13.69
CA GLY A 61 -12.63 -9.38 -14.77
C GLY A 61 -11.74 -8.14 -14.75
N MET A 62 -10.73 -8.06 -13.91
CA MET A 62 -9.94 -6.84 -13.76
C MET A 62 -8.50 -7.15 -13.35
N THR A 63 -7.54 -6.56 -14.06
CA THR A 63 -6.13 -6.51 -13.64
C THR A 63 -5.78 -5.09 -13.26
N VAL A 64 -5.16 -4.90 -12.12
CA VAL A 64 -4.71 -3.58 -11.64
C VAL A 64 -3.20 -3.63 -11.50
N TRP A 65 -2.50 -2.69 -12.14
CA TRP A 65 -1.07 -2.53 -11.94
C TRP A 65 -0.70 -1.07 -11.85
N ALA A 66 0.38 -0.78 -11.13
CA ALA A 66 0.94 0.57 -11.05
C ALA A 66 2.44 0.50 -10.92
N ILE A 67 3.13 1.45 -11.55
CA ILE A 67 4.53 1.75 -11.26
C ILE A 67 4.50 2.86 -10.23
N GLU A 68 5.11 2.63 -9.08
CA GLU A 68 5.02 3.49 -7.91
C GLU A 68 6.39 3.88 -7.41
N ASP A 69 6.52 5.15 -7.02
CA ASP A 69 7.71 5.68 -6.34
C ASP A 69 7.46 5.61 -4.83
N TYR A 70 8.18 4.72 -4.16
CA TYR A 70 8.18 4.61 -2.70
C TYR A 70 9.22 5.54 -2.10
N ASP A 71 8.87 6.16 -0.98
CA ASP A 71 9.76 7.01 -0.20
C ASP A 71 9.53 6.79 1.30
N TRP A 72 10.58 6.50 2.05
CA TRP A 72 10.55 6.37 3.50
C TRP A 72 11.69 7.14 4.16
N SER A 73 12.10 8.24 3.52
CA SER A 73 13.14 9.14 4.04
C SER A 73 12.69 9.91 5.28
N VAL A 74 11.37 10.06 5.48
CA VAL A 74 10.80 10.70 6.68
C VAL A 74 10.53 9.63 7.74
N PRO A 75 11.10 9.72 8.94
CA PRO A 75 10.88 8.72 10.00
C PRO A 75 9.39 8.52 10.30
N GLY A 76 8.98 7.25 10.43
CA GLY A 76 7.60 6.87 10.72
C GLY A 76 6.63 7.01 9.56
N THR A 77 7.09 7.32 8.37
CA THR A 77 6.22 7.57 7.20
C THR A 77 6.73 6.80 6.00
N VAL A 78 5.81 6.14 5.29
CA VAL A 78 6.08 5.53 3.99
C VAL A 78 5.05 6.05 3.01
N THR A 79 5.50 6.61 1.90
CA THR A 79 4.62 7.07 0.82
C THR A 79 4.88 6.30 -0.45
N TRP A 80 3.83 6.09 -1.24
CA TRP A 80 3.98 5.58 -2.60
C TRP A 80 3.09 6.36 -3.55
N THR A 81 3.74 6.93 -4.56
CA THR A 81 3.13 7.83 -5.54
C THR A 81 3.06 7.13 -6.89
N ILE A 82 1.91 7.17 -7.52
CA ILE A 82 1.73 6.57 -8.85
C ILE A 82 2.49 7.37 -9.89
N LYS A 83 3.37 6.68 -10.60
CA LYS A 83 4.07 7.17 -11.78
C LYS A 83 3.31 6.82 -13.05
N GLU A 84 2.82 5.58 -13.14
CA GLU A 84 2.05 5.05 -14.25
C GLU A 84 1.15 3.93 -13.77
N SER A 85 -0.07 3.85 -14.30
CA SER A 85 -1.02 2.79 -13.97
C SER A 85 -2.05 2.61 -15.08
N ASN A 86 -2.63 1.41 -15.16
CA ASN A 86 -3.75 1.16 -16.08
C ASN A 86 -5.08 1.69 -15.56
N LEU A 87 -5.24 1.93 -14.27
CA LEU A 87 -6.51 2.35 -13.66
C LEU A 87 -6.45 3.65 -12.85
N PHE A 88 -5.26 4.13 -12.52
CA PHE A 88 -5.09 5.33 -11.72
C PHE A 88 -4.26 6.38 -12.44
N ALA A 89 -4.63 7.64 -12.24
CA ALA A 89 -3.89 8.76 -12.82
C ALA A 89 -2.52 8.93 -12.13
N PRO A 90 -1.48 9.35 -12.88
CA PRO A 90 -0.21 9.72 -12.27
C PRO A 90 -0.36 10.80 -11.20
N GLY A 91 0.46 10.73 -10.17
CA GLY A 91 0.44 11.67 -9.05
C GLY A 91 -0.44 11.26 -7.88
N GLY A 92 -1.28 10.22 -8.04
CA GLY A 92 -2.02 9.66 -6.92
C GLY A 92 -1.06 9.13 -5.86
N ILE A 93 -1.35 9.39 -4.59
CA ILE A 93 -0.44 9.08 -3.49
C ILE A 93 -1.15 8.32 -2.38
N VAL A 94 -0.45 7.36 -1.80
CA VAL A 94 -0.83 6.72 -0.53
C VAL A 94 0.27 7.01 0.47
N SER A 95 -0.12 7.39 1.68
CA SER A 95 0.80 7.70 2.76
C SER A 95 0.47 6.87 3.97
N ALA A 96 1.43 6.10 4.47
CA ALA A 96 1.30 5.33 5.70
C ALA A 96 2.06 6.02 6.82
N ARG A 97 1.38 6.31 7.91
CA ARG A 97 1.98 6.86 9.12
C ARG A 97 1.97 5.80 10.20
N ILE A 98 3.13 5.48 10.72
CA ILE A 98 3.32 4.45 11.74
C ILE A 98 3.85 5.13 13.00
N GLU A 99 3.07 5.07 14.08
CA GLU A 99 3.41 5.68 15.36
C GLU A 99 3.61 4.59 16.42
N PRO A 100 4.59 4.75 17.33
CA PRO A 100 4.77 3.80 18.43
C PRO A 100 3.57 3.84 19.38
N ALA A 101 3.16 2.66 19.85
CA ALA A 101 2.14 2.50 20.88
C ALA A 101 2.82 2.24 22.24
N PRO A 102 2.15 2.54 23.38
CA PRO A 102 2.75 2.39 24.71
C PRO A 102 3.23 0.98 25.06
N ASP A 103 2.65 -0.05 24.45
CA ASP A 103 2.99 -1.46 24.68
C ASP A 103 4.12 -1.99 23.78
N GLY A 104 4.79 -1.12 23.02
CA GLY A 104 5.83 -1.51 22.07
C GLY A 104 5.32 -1.87 20.68
N GLY A 105 4.02 -1.93 20.49
CA GLY A 105 3.40 -2.08 19.18
C GLY A 105 3.30 -0.75 18.43
N SER A 106 2.40 -0.69 17.46
CA SER A 106 2.22 0.48 16.60
C SER A 106 0.76 0.84 16.39
N ARG A 107 0.51 2.11 16.09
CA ARG A 107 -0.72 2.57 15.46
C ARG A 107 -0.41 2.99 14.04
N MET A 108 -1.32 2.67 13.14
CA MET A 108 -1.12 2.95 11.72
C MET A 108 -2.30 3.73 11.15
N ARG A 109 -1.99 4.78 10.40
CA ARG A 109 -2.97 5.55 9.63
C ARG A 109 -2.56 5.56 8.16
N ILE A 110 -3.55 5.46 7.29
CA ILE A 110 -3.35 5.52 5.84
C ILE A 110 -4.14 6.69 5.28
N ALA A 111 -3.47 7.54 4.53
CA ALA A 111 -4.10 8.55 3.69
C ALA A 111 -4.01 8.07 2.24
N TRP A 112 -5.16 7.79 1.64
CA TRP A 112 -5.26 7.28 0.28
C TRP A 112 -5.87 8.35 -0.60
N ASN A 113 -5.16 8.76 -1.66
CA ASN A 113 -5.60 9.83 -2.53
C ASN A 113 -5.25 9.50 -3.98
N ARG A 114 -6.19 8.91 -4.70
CA ARG A 114 -6.02 8.46 -6.09
C ARG A 114 -7.20 8.88 -6.93
N THR A 115 -6.94 9.10 -8.23
CA THR A 115 -7.94 9.40 -9.23
C THR A 115 -8.02 8.24 -10.21
N GLY A 116 -9.23 7.73 -10.44
CA GLY A 116 -9.46 6.68 -11.43
C GLY A 116 -9.42 7.22 -12.85
N ILE A 117 -8.86 6.43 -13.78
CA ILE A 117 -8.89 6.71 -15.21
C ILE A 117 -9.68 5.63 -15.93
N GLY A 118 -10.43 6.03 -16.96
CA GLY A 118 -11.33 5.13 -17.65
C GLY A 118 -12.52 4.71 -16.79
N LEU A 119 -13.42 3.93 -17.37
CA LEU A 119 -14.63 3.47 -16.67
C LEU A 119 -14.29 2.55 -15.47
N LYS A 120 -13.45 1.56 -15.70
CA LYS A 120 -13.04 0.60 -14.66
C LYS A 120 -12.32 1.27 -13.50
N GLY A 121 -11.42 2.20 -13.80
CA GLY A 121 -10.70 2.95 -12.76
C GLY A 121 -11.63 3.81 -11.91
N ARG A 122 -12.59 4.48 -12.53
CA ARG A 122 -13.59 5.29 -11.82
C ARG A 122 -14.52 4.46 -10.95
N ILE A 123 -14.91 3.28 -11.43
CA ILE A 123 -15.74 2.35 -10.65
C ILE A 123 -14.96 1.86 -9.43
N LEU A 124 -13.72 1.46 -9.61
CA LEU A 124 -12.86 0.98 -8.51
C LEU A 124 -12.67 2.06 -7.44
N VAL A 125 -12.29 3.27 -7.84
CA VAL A 125 -12.13 4.40 -6.92
C VAL A 125 -13.43 4.73 -6.22
N GLY A 126 -14.56 4.68 -6.93
CA GLY A 126 -15.89 4.89 -6.35
C GLY A 126 -16.23 3.87 -5.27
N ILE A 127 -15.93 2.61 -5.50
CA ILE A 127 -16.14 1.54 -4.50
C ILE A 127 -15.27 1.79 -3.25
N ILE A 128 -14.00 2.12 -3.44
CA ILE A 128 -13.09 2.40 -2.32
C ILE A 128 -13.57 3.61 -1.52
N LYS A 129 -13.97 4.67 -2.20
CA LYS A 129 -14.46 5.90 -1.56
C LYS A 129 -15.77 5.67 -0.79
N LEU A 130 -16.75 5.01 -1.42
CA LEU A 130 -18.07 4.76 -0.82
C LEU A 130 -18.00 3.81 0.37
N SER A 131 -17.08 2.85 0.35
CA SER A 131 -16.87 1.91 1.45
C SER A 131 -15.99 2.47 2.58
N GLY A 132 -15.54 3.73 2.48
CA GLY A 132 -14.62 4.33 3.44
C GLY A 132 -13.24 3.70 3.44
N GLY A 133 -12.82 3.12 2.32
CA GLY A 133 -11.52 2.49 2.16
C GLY A 133 -11.39 1.08 2.74
N LYS A 134 -12.50 0.42 3.06
CA LYS A 134 -12.48 -0.95 3.64
C LYS A 134 -11.61 -1.95 2.88
N PRO A 135 -11.64 -2.02 1.53
CA PRO A 135 -10.78 -2.96 0.81
C PRO A 135 -9.28 -2.69 1.04
N VAL A 136 -8.89 -1.42 1.10
CA VAL A 136 -7.50 -1.02 1.37
C VAL A 136 -7.10 -1.43 2.78
N ALA A 137 -7.92 -1.11 3.78
CA ALA A 137 -7.68 -1.48 5.17
C ALA A 137 -7.58 -3.00 5.36
N ALA A 138 -8.49 -3.75 4.75
CA ALA A 138 -8.49 -5.21 4.85
C ALA A 138 -7.22 -5.83 4.25
N SER A 139 -6.75 -5.33 3.12
CA SER A 139 -5.52 -5.79 2.49
C SER A 139 -4.30 -5.59 3.38
N ILE A 140 -4.15 -4.40 3.96
CA ILE A 140 -3.02 -4.08 4.83
C ILE A 140 -3.07 -4.90 6.12
N LYS A 141 -4.23 -5.03 6.74
CA LYS A 141 -4.39 -5.84 7.95
C LYS A 141 -4.02 -7.30 7.72
N ARG A 142 -4.42 -7.89 6.59
CA ARG A 142 -4.04 -9.26 6.25
C ARG A 142 -2.53 -9.42 6.09
N GLY A 143 -1.87 -8.44 5.49
CA GLY A 143 -0.41 -8.43 5.36
C GLY A 143 0.26 -8.40 6.73
N LEU A 144 -0.18 -7.54 7.63
CA LEU A 144 0.35 -7.46 8.99
C LEU A 144 0.10 -8.77 9.77
N ASP A 145 -1.06 -9.38 9.63
CA ASP A 145 -1.38 -10.66 10.27
C ASP A 145 -0.45 -11.78 9.77
N ARG A 146 -0.12 -11.81 8.50
CA ARG A 146 0.85 -12.78 7.96
C ARG A 146 2.24 -12.62 8.56
N ILE A 147 2.66 -11.40 8.83
CA ILE A 147 3.95 -11.14 9.50
C ILE A 147 3.93 -11.66 10.94
N LEU A 148 2.80 -11.50 11.64
CA LEU A 148 2.63 -12.01 13.00
C LEU A 148 2.64 -13.54 13.06
N GLU A 149 2.11 -14.21 12.05
CA GLU A 149 2.08 -15.67 11.95
C GLU A 149 3.43 -16.27 11.55
N GLY A 150 4.23 -15.51 10.82
CA GLY A 150 5.57 -15.90 10.37
C GLY A 150 6.63 -15.49 11.35
#